data_d394a030fb458cff5ffb86d69b684fd4
#
_entry.id   d394a030fb458cff5ffb86d69b684fd4
#
_cell.length_a   1.000
_cell.length_b   1.000
_cell.length_c   1.000
_cell.angle_alpha   90.00
_cell.angle_beta   90.00
_cell.angle_gamma   90.00
#
_symmetry.space_group_name_H-M   'P 1'
#
loop_
_entity.id
_entity.type
_entity.pdbx_description
1 polymer ?
#
loop_
_entity_poly.entity_id
_entity_poly.type
_entity_poly.pdbx_seq_one_letter_code
_entity_poly.pdbx_strand_id
1 'polypeptide(L)'
;MRRSNLLFIFVLIFSGLLSSPCFLTETIAQDRMPVCPPLGKTAKRIKPLREMNWANDTINVQIAFPAAFRETGRNEIIDSIALLAPVFEHLRQVRAGLSEDTVRIVHIGDSHVRGHIYPQTIGARLTETFGAISYIDKGVNGATCLTFTHPDRIAEIVALKPELLILSFGTNESHNRRYNINVHYNQMDELVKLLRDSLPNIPILLTTPPGSYESFRQRRRRRTYAINPRTATAAETIRRYAKDHRLLVWDMYDVVGGKRRACTNWTEANLMRPDHVHYLPEGY
;
A
#
# COMPACT_ATOMS: atom_id res chain seq x y z
N MET A 1 -4.34 -27.46 -5.98
CA MET A 1 -4.31 -25.99 -6.12
C MET A 1 -3.20 -25.43 -5.22
N ARG A 2 -2.03 -25.14 -5.78
CA ARG A 2 -0.89 -24.58 -5.04
C ARG A 2 -1.08 -23.07 -4.91
N ARG A 3 -1.24 -22.61 -3.68
CA ARG A 3 -1.22 -21.18 -3.35
C ARG A 3 0.24 -20.71 -3.42
N SER A 4 0.57 -19.89 -4.38
CA SER A 4 1.82 -19.14 -4.36
C SER A 4 1.67 -17.98 -3.38
N ASN A 5 2.29 -18.13 -2.21
CA ASN A 5 2.43 -17.06 -1.24
C ASN A 5 3.49 -16.08 -1.77
N LEU A 6 3.06 -14.95 -2.29
CA LEU A 6 3.97 -13.84 -2.56
C LEU A 6 4.11 -13.01 -1.28
N LEU A 7 5.26 -13.13 -0.66
CA LEU A 7 5.64 -12.35 0.52
C LEU A 7 6.07 -10.96 0.06
N PHE A 8 5.31 -9.92 0.41
CA PHE A 8 5.67 -8.56 0.08
C PHE A 8 5.46 -7.65 1.28
N ILE A 9 6.49 -7.40 1.92
CA ILE A 9 6.84 -6.05 2.31
C ILE A 9 7.06 -5.33 1.03
N PHE A 10 6.72 -4.10 0.83
CA PHE A 10 7.19 -3.37 -0.33
C PHE A 10 8.66 -3.70 -0.66
N VAL A 11 8.96 -4.99 -0.78
CA VAL A 11 10.22 -5.55 -1.14
C VAL A 11 10.00 -6.93 -1.61
N LEU A 12 9.89 -7.06 -2.87
CA LEU A 12 10.05 -7.99 -3.62
C LEU A 12 10.90 -9.05 -3.71
N ILE A 13 10.57 -10.18 -3.98
CA ILE A 13 11.39 -11.21 -4.59
C ILE A 13 10.92 -11.46 -6.00
N PHE A 14 11.69 -10.99 -6.94
CA PHE A 14 11.67 -11.55 -8.27
C PHE A 14 12.69 -12.68 -8.31
N SER A 15 12.29 -13.88 -7.99
CA SER A 15 13.02 -15.06 -8.38
C SER A 15 12.08 -16.03 -9.07
N GLY A 16 12.30 -16.21 -10.34
CA GLY A 16 11.84 -17.38 -11.05
C GLY A 16 10.67 -17.25 -11.97
N LEU A 17 10.90 -16.71 -13.14
CA LEU A 17 10.22 -17.11 -14.37
C LEU A 17 11.19 -16.94 -15.54
N LEU A 18 12.08 -17.90 -15.67
CA LEU A 18 12.81 -18.16 -16.89
C LEU A 18 13.13 -19.65 -16.95
N SER A 19 12.20 -20.41 -17.49
CA SER A 19 12.53 -21.67 -18.16
C SER A 19 11.34 -22.14 -19.00
N SER A 20 11.36 -21.76 -20.26
CA SER A 20 10.84 -22.58 -21.33
C SER A 20 11.78 -22.43 -22.53
N PRO A 21 12.43 -23.48 -22.95
CA PRO A 21 13.20 -23.44 -24.20
C PRO A 21 12.22 -23.57 -25.35
N CYS A 22 12.05 -22.50 -26.10
CA CYS A 22 11.42 -22.56 -27.39
C CYS A 22 12.51 -22.93 -28.39
N PHE A 23 12.51 -24.18 -28.85
CA PHE A 23 13.27 -24.59 -30.04
C PHE A 23 12.63 -23.92 -31.26
N LEU A 24 13.31 -22.96 -31.84
CA LEU A 24 13.03 -22.47 -33.16
C LEU A 24 14.19 -22.85 -34.09
N THR A 25 13.86 -23.71 -35.02
CA THR A 25 14.66 -24.07 -36.18
C THR A 25 15.05 -22.85 -36.99
N GLU A 26 16.35 -22.74 -37.29
CA GLU A 26 16.90 -21.73 -38.20
C GLU A 26 16.31 -21.83 -39.59
N THR A 27 15.79 -20.73 -40.05
CA THR A 27 15.66 -20.48 -41.51
C THR A 27 16.46 -19.21 -41.79
N ILE A 28 17.57 -19.38 -42.49
CA ILE A 28 18.46 -18.32 -42.96
C ILE A 28 17.73 -17.51 -44.03
N ALA A 29 17.33 -16.29 -43.72
CA ALA A 29 17.03 -15.27 -44.70
C ALA A 29 18.06 -14.15 -44.51
N GLN A 30 19.00 -14.07 -45.44
CA GLN A 30 19.86 -12.92 -45.58
C GLN A 30 19.06 -11.74 -46.08
N ASP A 31 18.52 -10.92 -45.22
CA ASP A 31 18.05 -9.59 -45.55
C ASP A 31 18.88 -8.53 -44.85
N ARG A 32 19.32 -7.57 -45.64
CA ARG A 32 20.22 -6.47 -45.25
C ARG A 32 19.62 -5.69 -44.10
N MET A 33 20.31 -5.74 -42.95
CA MET A 33 19.97 -4.89 -41.81
C MET A 33 19.98 -3.41 -42.22
N PRO A 34 18.96 -2.63 -41.89
CA PRO A 34 19.01 -1.19 -42.09
C PRO A 34 20.17 -0.61 -41.29
N VAL A 35 21.05 0.12 -41.95
CA VAL A 35 22.15 0.84 -41.32
C VAL A 35 21.54 1.94 -40.46
N CYS A 36 21.61 1.80 -39.15
CA CYS A 36 21.22 2.88 -38.22
C CYS A 36 22.07 4.13 -38.50
N PRO A 37 21.45 5.32 -38.65
CA PRO A 37 22.21 6.56 -38.75
C PRO A 37 23.10 6.76 -37.52
N PRO A 38 24.28 7.37 -37.67
CA PRO A 38 25.17 7.60 -36.53
C PRO A 38 24.48 8.49 -35.50
N LEU A 39 24.42 8.00 -34.25
CA LEU A 39 23.90 8.73 -33.10
C LEU A 39 24.65 10.06 -32.94
N GLY A 40 23.91 11.17 -32.94
CA GLY A 40 24.45 12.49 -32.71
C GLY A 40 25.21 12.57 -31.39
N LYS A 41 26.20 13.44 -31.32
CA LYS A 41 27.16 13.58 -30.20
C LYS A 41 26.56 13.91 -28.80
N THR A 42 25.23 13.96 -28.68
CA THR A 42 24.50 14.30 -27.45
C THR A 42 23.71 13.14 -26.83
N ALA A 43 23.76 11.94 -27.40
CA ALA A 43 23.11 10.79 -26.80
C ALA A 43 23.85 10.41 -25.50
N LYS A 44 23.20 10.64 -24.34
CA LYS A 44 23.67 10.08 -23.06
C LYS A 44 23.88 8.58 -23.26
N ARG A 45 25.09 8.13 -22.95
CA ARG A 45 25.48 6.71 -23.07
C ARG A 45 24.58 5.91 -22.14
N ILE A 46 23.57 5.24 -22.69
CA ILE A 46 22.74 4.28 -21.95
C ILE A 46 23.69 3.15 -21.55
N LYS A 47 23.83 2.88 -20.25
CA LYS A 47 24.60 1.74 -19.78
C LYS A 47 24.03 0.46 -20.39
N PRO A 48 24.82 -0.38 -21.03
CA PRO A 48 24.31 -1.62 -21.61
C PRO A 48 23.71 -2.49 -20.50
N LEU A 49 22.60 -3.13 -20.76
CA LEU A 49 21.92 -4.07 -19.85
C LEU A 49 22.83 -5.12 -19.20
N ARG A 50 23.97 -5.43 -19.87
CA ARG A 50 25.02 -6.33 -19.34
C ARG A 50 25.73 -5.81 -18.09
N GLU A 51 25.74 -4.51 -17.83
CA GLU A 51 26.37 -3.93 -16.64
C GLU A 51 25.47 -3.95 -15.42
N MET A 52 24.20 -4.34 -15.60
CA MET A 52 23.23 -4.41 -14.53
C MET A 52 23.12 -5.83 -14.01
N ASN A 53 23.70 -6.08 -12.86
CA ASN A 53 23.71 -7.40 -12.23
C ASN A 53 22.35 -7.65 -11.53
N TRP A 54 21.31 -7.88 -12.32
CA TRP A 54 19.94 -8.07 -11.84
C TRP A 54 19.79 -9.29 -10.92
N ALA A 55 20.66 -10.28 -11.06
CA ALA A 55 20.57 -11.52 -10.31
C ALA A 55 20.91 -11.38 -8.82
N ASN A 56 21.68 -10.34 -8.45
CA ASN A 56 22.14 -10.12 -7.09
C ASN A 56 21.52 -8.91 -6.43
N ASP A 57 20.58 -8.24 -7.09
CA ASP A 57 19.95 -7.04 -6.57
C ASP A 57 18.75 -7.39 -5.68
N THR A 58 19.04 -8.14 -4.62
CA THR A 58 18.05 -8.49 -3.61
C THR A 58 17.90 -7.32 -2.66
N ILE A 59 16.74 -6.69 -2.65
CA ILE A 59 16.41 -5.69 -1.65
C ILE A 59 16.07 -6.47 -0.37
N ASN A 60 16.98 -6.45 0.59
CA ASN A 60 16.75 -7.07 1.89
C ASN A 60 16.32 -5.97 2.88
N VAL A 61 15.02 -5.86 3.14
CA VAL A 61 14.50 -4.99 4.17
C VAL A 61 14.16 -5.83 5.39
N GLN A 62 14.92 -5.64 6.45
CA GLN A 62 14.55 -6.19 7.75
C GLN A 62 13.54 -5.27 8.42
N ILE A 63 12.33 -5.79 8.68
CA ILE A 63 11.34 -5.09 9.48
C ILE A 63 11.50 -5.58 10.91
N ALA A 64 11.93 -4.65 11.77
CA ALA A 64 11.96 -4.88 13.19
C ALA A 64 10.67 -4.36 13.82
N PHE A 65 9.88 -5.26 14.40
CA PHE A 65 8.82 -4.85 15.31
C PHE A 65 9.41 -4.39 16.65
N PRO A 66 8.75 -3.45 17.36
CA PRO A 66 9.13 -3.14 18.72
C PRO A 66 9.20 -4.43 19.57
N ALA A 67 10.19 -4.53 20.45
CA ALA A 67 10.42 -5.74 21.25
C ALA A 67 9.21 -6.15 22.13
N ALA A 68 8.32 -5.21 22.44
CA ALA A 68 7.09 -5.47 23.17
C ALA A 68 5.98 -6.11 22.33
N PHE A 69 6.07 -6.03 20.97
CA PHE A 69 5.04 -6.61 20.11
C PHE A 69 5.09 -8.13 20.13
N ARG A 70 3.93 -8.73 20.32
CA ARG A 70 3.73 -10.18 20.38
C ARG A 70 2.65 -10.61 19.40
N GLU A 71 2.72 -11.86 18.96
CA GLU A 71 1.72 -12.46 18.05
C GLU A 71 1.47 -11.60 16.79
N THR A 72 2.53 -11.03 16.24
CA THR A 72 2.46 -10.25 15.01
C THR A 72 2.15 -11.14 13.81
N GLY A 73 1.29 -10.63 12.92
CA GLY A 73 0.97 -11.32 11.66
C GLY A 73 2.07 -11.17 10.61
N ARG A 74 1.83 -11.77 9.46
CA ARG A 74 2.72 -11.62 8.30
C ARG A 74 2.58 -10.25 7.71
N ASN A 75 3.70 -9.55 7.55
CA ASN A 75 3.71 -8.25 6.89
C ASN A 75 3.79 -8.45 5.37
N GLU A 76 2.65 -8.64 4.75
CA GLU A 76 2.54 -8.89 3.32
C GLU A 76 1.36 -8.12 2.70
N ILE A 77 1.50 -7.74 1.44
CA ILE A 77 0.39 -7.26 0.62
C ILE A 77 -0.18 -8.45 -0.14
N ILE A 78 -1.49 -8.68 0.02
CA ILE A 78 -2.19 -9.71 -0.73
C ILE A 78 -2.54 -9.12 -2.10
N ASP A 79 -1.93 -9.68 -3.15
CA ASP A 79 -2.18 -9.36 -4.55
C ASP A 79 -2.50 -10.64 -5.32
N SER A 80 -3.78 -10.96 -5.45
CA SER A 80 -4.22 -12.24 -6.02
C SER A 80 -4.13 -12.33 -7.54
N ILE A 81 -4.00 -11.19 -8.23
CA ILE A 81 -4.01 -11.10 -9.69
C ILE A 81 -2.88 -10.24 -10.27
N ALA A 82 -1.84 -9.99 -9.48
CA ALA A 82 -0.66 -9.22 -9.86
C ALA A 82 -0.95 -7.77 -10.31
N LEU A 83 -1.85 -7.08 -9.60
CA LEU A 83 -2.19 -5.68 -9.88
C LEU A 83 -1.01 -4.73 -9.73
N LEU A 84 -0.04 -5.06 -8.86
CA LEU A 84 1.18 -4.25 -8.67
C LEU A 84 2.23 -4.46 -9.76
N ALA A 85 2.07 -5.45 -10.64
CA ALA A 85 3.10 -5.75 -11.64
C ALA A 85 3.51 -4.54 -12.51
N PRO A 86 2.58 -3.71 -13.03
CA PRO A 86 2.97 -2.51 -13.78
C PRO A 86 3.72 -1.48 -12.95
N VAL A 87 3.32 -1.30 -11.68
CA VAL A 87 3.98 -0.36 -10.75
C VAL A 87 5.39 -0.83 -10.45
N PHE A 88 5.58 -2.11 -10.17
CA PHE A 88 6.91 -2.69 -9.95
C PHE A 88 7.79 -2.62 -11.17
N GLU A 89 7.24 -2.86 -12.36
CA GLU A 89 8.00 -2.73 -13.59
C GLU A 89 8.48 -1.29 -13.79
N HIS A 90 7.63 -0.29 -13.54
CA HIS A 90 8.03 1.10 -13.62
C HIS A 90 9.09 1.44 -12.54
N LEU A 91 8.90 1.01 -11.29
CA LEU A 91 9.90 1.17 -10.21
C LEU A 91 11.24 0.54 -10.61
N ARG A 92 11.21 -0.63 -11.22
CA ARG A 92 12.41 -1.32 -11.71
C ARG A 92 13.11 -0.52 -12.80
N GLN A 93 12.36 0.05 -13.75
CA GLN A 93 12.91 0.87 -14.83
C GLN A 93 13.54 2.16 -14.28
N VAL A 94 12.88 2.85 -13.35
CA VAL A 94 13.41 4.03 -12.69
C VAL A 94 14.71 3.71 -11.95
N ARG A 95 14.71 2.65 -11.16
CA ARG A 95 15.92 2.20 -10.44
C ARG A 95 17.06 1.84 -11.37
N ALA A 96 16.75 1.27 -12.52
CA ALA A 96 17.70 0.91 -13.55
C ALA A 96 18.22 2.11 -14.37
N GLY A 97 17.66 3.30 -14.18
CA GLY A 97 17.93 4.46 -14.99
C GLY A 97 17.42 4.33 -16.45
N LEU A 98 16.47 3.43 -16.68
CA LEU A 98 15.80 3.24 -17.97
C LEU A 98 14.60 4.16 -18.16
N SER A 99 14.09 4.72 -17.07
CA SER A 99 13.05 5.77 -17.08
C SER A 99 13.52 6.94 -16.21
N GLU A 100 13.25 8.16 -16.67
CA GLU A 100 13.44 9.41 -15.91
C GLU A 100 12.12 9.85 -15.25
N ASP A 101 11.03 9.12 -15.48
CA ASP A 101 9.73 9.43 -14.94
C ASP A 101 9.67 9.17 -13.44
N THR A 102 8.75 9.84 -12.78
CA THR A 102 8.51 9.70 -11.35
C THR A 102 7.28 8.83 -11.13
N VAL A 103 7.42 7.75 -10.37
CA VAL A 103 6.28 6.91 -9.97
C VAL A 103 5.42 7.66 -8.96
N ARG A 104 4.14 7.87 -9.28
CA ARG A 104 3.21 8.64 -8.45
C ARG A 104 2.32 7.73 -7.62
N ILE A 105 2.47 7.84 -6.30
CA ILE A 105 1.65 7.11 -5.31
C ILE A 105 0.81 8.14 -4.54
N VAL A 106 -0.49 7.95 -4.55
CA VAL A 106 -1.42 8.81 -3.78
C VAL A 106 -2.03 7.99 -2.66
N HIS A 107 -1.89 8.48 -1.44
CA HIS A 107 -2.38 7.85 -0.22
C HIS A 107 -3.49 8.70 0.41
N ILE A 108 -4.72 8.26 0.31
CA ILE A 108 -5.87 8.92 0.94
C ILE A 108 -6.28 8.18 2.21
N GLY A 109 -6.81 8.91 3.18
CA GLY A 109 -7.22 8.27 4.42
C GLY A 109 -7.70 9.24 5.49
N ASP A 110 -7.74 8.75 6.70
CA ASP A 110 -8.22 9.46 7.89
C ASP A 110 -7.12 10.26 8.61
N SER A 111 -7.26 10.46 9.91
CA SER A 111 -6.30 11.18 10.75
C SER A 111 -4.93 10.51 10.85
N HIS A 112 -4.83 9.20 10.68
CA HIS A 112 -3.54 8.51 10.65
C HIS A 112 -2.70 8.92 9.43
N VAL A 113 -3.36 9.11 8.29
CA VAL A 113 -2.74 9.64 7.06
C VAL A 113 -2.51 11.15 7.19
N ARG A 114 -3.49 11.90 7.73
CA ARG A 114 -3.40 13.36 7.91
C ARG A 114 -2.27 13.80 8.83
N GLY A 115 -1.83 12.93 9.73
CA GLY A 115 -0.68 13.15 10.61
C GLY A 115 0.66 13.27 9.85
N HIS A 116 0.70 12.87 8.60
CA HIS A 116 1.84 12.89 7.68
C HIS A 116 3.01 11.96 8.04
N ILE A 117 3.23 11.60 9.30
CA ILE A 117 4.41 10.81 9.73
C ILE A 117 4.44 9.45 9.03
N TYR A 118 3.35 8.69 9.14
CA TYR A 118 3.20 7.38 8.51
C TYR A 118 3.40 7.43 6.99
N PRO A 119 2.66 8.28 6.22
CA PRO A 119 2.85 8.34 4.77
C PRO A 119 4.22 8.87 4.35
N GLN A 120 4.77 9.87 5.04
CA GLN A 120 6.09 10.41 4.73
C GLN A 120 7.19 9.38 4.97
N THR A 121 7.07 8.56 6.03
CA THR A 121 8.01 7.47 6.29
C THR A 121 8.00 6.45 5.16
N ILE A 122 6.81 6.06 4.68
CA ILE A 122 6.68 5.16 3.53
C ILE A 122 7.31 5.78 2.29
N GLY A 123 6.95 7.03 1.97
CA GLY A 123 7.48 7.75 0.82
C GLY A 123 9.00 7.85 0.83
N ALA A 124 9.59 8.19 1.98
CA ALA A 124 11.04 8.26 2.15
C ALA A 124 11.71 6.90 1.91
N ARG A 125 11.17 5.82 2.49
CA ARG A 125 11.70 4.46 2.31
C ARG A 125 11.61 3.97 0.87
N LEU A 126 10.49 4.26 0.20
CA LEU A 126 10.33 3.91 -1.21
C LEU A 126 11.31 4.70 -2.09
N THR A 127 11.50 5.99 -1.82
CA THR A 127 12.45 6.82 -2.55
C THR A 127 13.89 6.36 -2.32
N GLU A 128 14.27 6.01 -1.10
CA GLU A 128 15.58 5.44 -0.78
C GLU A 128 15.85 4.14 -1.54
N THR A 129 14.81 3.32 -1.69
CA THR A 129 14.94 2.00 -2.31
C THR A 129 14.91 2.04 -3.82
N PHE A 130 14.03 2.84 -4.41
CA PHE A 130 13.71 2.79 -5.85
C PHE A 130 14.09 4.06 -6.62
N GLY A 131 14.33 5.19 -5.95
CA GLY A 131 14.68 6.44 -6.60
C GLY A 131 13.50 7.39 -6.75
N ALA A 132 13.22 7.87 -7.96
CA ALA A 132 12.25 8.93 -8.21
C ALA A 132 10.80 8.49 -7.92
N ILE A 133 10.34 8.76 -6.70
CA ILE A 133 8.96 8.52 -6.26
C ILE A 133 8.33 9.82 -5.79
N SER A 134 7.12 10.09 -6.29
CA SER A 134 6.24 11.15 -5.78
C SER A 134 5.17 10.50 -4.89
N TYR A 135 5.37 10.57 -3.58
CA TYR A 135 4.41 10.06 -2.61
C TYR A 135 3.58 11.21 -2.05
N ILE A 136 2.30 11.23 -2.35
CA ILE A 136 1.38 12.31 -2.00
C ILE A 136 0.33 11.79 -1.05
N ASP A 137 0.27 12.32 0.16
CA ASP A 137 -0.74 11.99 1.15
C ASP A 137 -1.86 13.06 1.22
N LYS A 138 -3.09 12.58 1.27
CA LYS A 138 -4.33 13.37 1.34
C LYS A 138 -5.21 12.84 2.46
N GLY A 139 -4.76 12.99 3.69
CA GLY A 139 -5.51 12.60 4.87
C GLY A 139 -6.48 13.69 5.34
N VAL A 140 -7.60 13.29 5.93
CA VAL A 140 -8.59 14.19 6.53
C VAL A 140 -8.98 13.68 7.93
N ASN A 141 -8.89 14.55 8.93
CA ASN A 141 -9.29 14.19 10.29
C ASN A 141 -10.74 13.75 10.37
N GLY A 142 -10.98 12.60 10.98
CA GLY A 142 -12.33 12.05 11.12
C GLY A 142 -12.93 11.46 9.84
N ALA A 143 -12.14 11.37 8.75
CA ALA A 143 -12.64 10.87 7.48
C ALA A 143 -13.07 9.41 7.54
N THR A 144 -14.11 9.13 6.79
CA THR A 144 -14.57 7.81 6.39
C THR A 144 -14.47 7.69 4.87
N CYS A 145 -14.74 6.51 4.31
CA CYS A 145 -14.80 6.34 2.86
C CYS A 145 -15.70 7.40 2.20
N LEU A 146 -16.86 7.71 2.78
CA LEU A 146 -17.79 8.73 2.25
C LEU A 146 -17.20 10.14 2.18
N THR A 147 -16.22 10.48 3.02
CA THR A 147 -15.58 11.80 2.97
C THR A 147 -14.90 12.03 1.62
N PHE A 148 -14.44 10.98 0.98
CA PHE A 148 -13.73 11.06 -0.29
C PHE A 148 -14.61 10.81 -1.53
N THR A 149 -15.91 10.53 -1.37
CA THR A 149 -16.84 10.43 -2.50
C THR A 149 -17.27 11.80 -3.07
N HIS A 150 -16.90 12.89 -2.38
CA HIS A 150 -17.22 14.24 -2.88
C HIS A 150 -16.52 14.50 -4.22
N PRO A 151 -17.22 15.06 -5.24
CA PRO A 151 -16.69 15.25 -6.58
C PRO A 151 -15.36 16.00 -6.64
N ASP A 152 -15.20 17.06 -5.84
CA ASP A 152 -13.97 17.85 -5.81
C ASP A 152 -12.76 17.02 -5.33
N ARG A 153 -12.99 16.10 -4.38
CA ARG A 153 -11.92 15.21 -3.89
C ARG A 153 -11.53 14.16 -4.93
N ILE A 154 -12.52 13.61 -5.62
CA ILE A 154 -12.26 12.69 -6.73
C ILE A 154 -11.47 13.42 -7.82
N ALA A 155 -11.91 14.64 -8.22
CA ALA A 155 -11.21 15.45 -9.21
C ALA A 155 -9.76 15.77 -8.78
N GLU A 156 -9.55 16.12 -7.51
CA GLU A 156 -8.21 16.37 -6.96
C GLU A 156 -7.30 15.13 -7.06
N ILE A 157 -7.82 13.96 -6.69
CA ILE A 157 -7.07 12.70 -6.78
C ILE A 157 -6.72 12.36 -8.23
N VAL A 158 -7.69 12.50 -9.13
CA VAL A 158 -7.50 12.23 -10.57
C VAL A 158 -6.47 13.16 -11.20
N ALA A 159 -6.48 14.44 -10.82
CA ALA A 159 -5.52 15.45 -11.30
C ALA A 159 -4.07 15.11 -10.94
N LEU A 160 -3.83 14.36 -9.87
CA LEU A 160 -2.51 13.89 -9.45
C LEU A 160 -1.97 12.76 -10.34
N LYS A 161 -2.80 12.16 -11.20
CA LYS A 161 -2.44 11.06 -12.12
C LYS A 161 -1.69 9.94 -11.41
N PRO A 162 -2.25 9.34 -10.36
CA PRO A 162 -1.59 8.29 -9.60
C PRO A 162 -1.37 7.03 -10.44
N GLU A 163 -0.32 6.29 -10.12
CA GLU A 163 -0.06 4.94 -10.62
C GLU A 163 -0.41 3.87 -9.60
N LEU A 164 -0.51 4.28 -8.32
CA LEU A 164 -1.01 3.48 -7.23
C LEU A 164 -1.84 4.37 -6.29
N LEU A 165 -3.03 3.90 -5.93
CA LEU A 165 -3.84 4.50 -4.86
C LEU A 165 -3.76 3.64 -3.61
N ILE A 166 -3.53 4.27 -2.46
CA ILE A 166 -3.61 3.64 -1.14
C ILE A 166 -4.79 4.26 -0.39
N LEU A 167 -5.68 3.43 0.12
CA LEU A 167 -6.87 3.83 0.85
C LEU A 167 -6.79 3.29 2.29
N SER A 168 -6.65 4.20 3.27
CA SER A 168 -6.51 3.87 4.69
C SER A 168 -7.68 4.42 5.48
N PHE A 169 -8.72 3.59 5.61
CA PHE A 169 -9.96 3.88 6.33
C PHE A 169 -10.30 2.76 7.33
N GLY A 170 -11.41 2.91 8.04
CA GLY A 170 -11.92 1.90 8.96
C GLY A 170 -11.84 2.32 10.43
N THR A 171 -10.93 3.22 10.81
CA THR A 171 -10.85 3.70 12.19
C THR A 171 -12.12 4.45 12.59
N ASN A 172 -12.53 5.46 11.82
CA ASN A 172 -13.70 6.27 12.14
C ASN A 172 -15.01 5.51 11.95
N GLU A 173 -15.10 4.67 10.92
CA GLU A 173 -16.25 3.77 10.74
C GLU A 173 -16.42 2.87 11.98
N SER A 174 -15.34 2.28 12.48
CA SER A 174 -15.38 1.41 13.66
C SER A 174 -15.71 2.15 14.97
N HIS A 175 -15.44 3.45 15.05
CA HIS A 175 -15.81 4.28 16.19
C HIS A 175 -17.30 4.63 16.24
N ASN A 176 -18.04 4.44 15.15
CA ASN A 176 -19.48 4.55 15.18
C ASN A 176 -20.09 3.40 16.01
N ARG A 177 -20.77 3.72 17.10
CA ARG A 177 -21.43 2.72 17.95
C ARG A 177 -22.50 1.89 17.23
N ARG A 178 -23.04 2.42 16.12
CA ARG A 178 -23.99 1.76 15.25
C ARG A 178 -23.29 1.18 14.01
N TYR A 179 -22.00 0.82 14.13
CA TYR A 179 -21.26 0.22 13.04
C TYR A 179 -22.05 -0.92 12.38
N ASN A 180 -22.13 -0.88 11.07
CA ASN A 180 -22.81 -1.89 10.27
C ASN A 180 -21.89 -2.32 9.11
N ILE A 181 -21.67 -3.61 8.99
CA ILE A 181 -20.80 -4.24 8.00
C ILE A 181 -21.22 -3.87 6.57
N ASN A 182 -22.51 -3.97 6.27
CA ASN A 182 -23.00 -3.72 4.92
C ASN A 182 -22.92 -2.23 4.56
N VAL A 183 -23.17 -1.35 5.52
CA VAL A 183 -23.00 0.10 5.30
C VAL A 183 -21.54 0.42 4.99
N HIS A 184 -20.59 -0.08 5.78
CA HIS A 184 -19.16 0.14 5.54
C HIS A 184 -18.72 -0.45 4.19
N TYR A 185 -19.17 -1.67 3.88
CA TYR A 185 -18.90 -2.31 2.59
C TYR A 185 -19.39 -1.45 1.42
N ASN A 186 -20.63 -0.97 1.47
CA ASN A 186 -21.23 -0.15 0.41
C ASN A 186 -20.54 1.22 0.29
N GLN A 187 -20.08 1.82 1.39
CA GLN A 187 -19.32 3.07 1.36
C GLN A 187 -17.96 2.91 0.67
N MET A 188 -17.28 1.77 0.90
CA MET A 188 -16.05 1.44 0.15
C MET A 188 -16.35 1.24 -1.33
N ASP A 189 -17.42 0.54 -1.64
CA ASP A 189 -17.84 0.26 -3.01
C ASP A 189 -18.16 1.55 -3.78
N GLU A 190 -18.86 2.47 -3.17
CA GLU A 190 -19.16 3.79 -3.74
C GLU A 190 -17.85 4.57 -4.06
N LEU A 191 -16.94 4.65 -3.10
CA LEU A 191 -15.66 5.33 -3.30
C LEU A 191 -14.83 4.69 -4.41
N VAL A 192 -14.68 3.37 -4.38
CA VAL A 192 -13.88 2.64 -5.36
C VAL A 192 -14.48 2.74 -6.76
N LYS A 193 -15.81 2.71 -6.90
CA LYS A 193 -16.47 2.93 -8.19
C LYS A 193 -16.17 4.32 -8.75
N LEU A 194 -16.37 5.37 -7.95
CA LEU A 194 -16.08 6.75 -8.38
C LEU A 194 -14.61 6.94 -8.81
N LEU A 195 -13.68 6.32 -8.08
CA LEU A 195 -12.26 6.36 -8.46
C LEU A 195 -12.00 5.59 -9.76
N ARG A 196 -12.60 4.42 -9.95
CA ARG A 196 -12.43 3.61 -11.16
C ARG A 196 -13.12 4.18 -12.39
N ASP A 197 -14.21 4.92 -12.23
CA ASP A 197 -14.86 5.63 -13.33
C ASP A 197 -13.90 6.62 -14.01
N SER A 198 -13.03 7.26 -13.23
CA SER A 198 -12.04 8.21 -13.74
C SER A 198 -10.65 7.59 -13.96
N LEU A 199 -10.32 6.51 -13.27
CA LEU A 199 -9.03 5.82 -13.26
C LEU A 199 -9.24 4.29 -13.39
N PRO A 200 -9.71 3.80 -14.54
CA PRO A 200 -10.28 2.44 -14.66
C PRO A 200 -9.30 1.30 -14.34
N ASN A 201 -8.01 1.48 -14.60
CA ASN A 201 -7.01 0.43 -14.43
C ASN A 201 -6.06 0.67 -13.25
N ILE A 202 -6.36 1.64 -12.38
CA ILE A 202 -5.50 1.98 -11.26
C ILE A 202 -5.44 0.83 -10.25
N PRO A 203 -4.25 0.36 -9.85
CA PRO A 203 -4.11 -0.48 -8.68
C PRO A 203 -4.57 0.26 -7.43
N ILE A 204 -5.42 -0.39 -6.64
CA ILE A 204 -5.93 0.17 -5.37
C ILE A 204 -5.51 -0.77 -4.24
N LEU A 205 -4.75 -0.24 -3.29
CA LEU A 205 -4.35 -0.91 -2.06
C LEU A 205 -5.21 -0.42 -0.90
N LEU A 206 -5.96 -1.33 -0.30
CA LEU A 206 -6.68 -1.08 0.95
C LEU A 206 -5.80 -1.43 2.13
N THR A 207 -5.82 -0.61 3.19
CA THR A 207 -5.20 -0.95 4.45
C THR A 207 -6.26 -1.11 5.53
N THR A 208 -6.10 -2.09 6.42
CA THR A 208 -6.97 -2.21 7.59
C THR A 208 -6.53 -1.27 8.71
N PRO A 209 -7.44 -0.81 9.59
CA PRO A 209 -7.08 0.08 10.69
C PRO A 209 -6.18 -0.63 11.72
N PRO A 210 -5.24 0.08 12.37
CA PRO A 210 -4.21 -0.55 13.23
C PRO A 210 -4.70 -0.99 14.62
N GLY A 211 -5.96 -0.77 14.94
CA GLY A 211 -6.51 -1.01 16.27
C GLY A 211 -6.67 0.27 17.08
N SER A 212 -7.70 0.33 17.89
CA SER A 212 -8.00 1.49 18.72
C SER A 212 -8.84 1.13 19.94
N TYR A 213 -8.87 2.03 20.90
CA TYR A 213 -9.76 1.93 22.06
C TYR A 213 -10.95 2.87 21.89
N GLU A 214 -12.07 2.50 22.46
CA GLU A 214 -13.20 3.41 22.66
C GLU A 214 -13.23 3.96 24.06
N SER A 215 -13.67 5.22 24.21
CA SER A 215 -13.74 5.88 25.51
C SER A 215 -15.17 5.86 26.08
N PHE A 216 -15.26 5.66 27.37
CA PHE A 216 -16.51 5.69 28.13
C PHE A 216 -16.44 6.78 29.20
N ARG A 217 -17.52 7.52 29.37
CA ARG A 217 -17.65 8.53 30.41
C ARG A 217 -18.24 7.89 31.66
N GLN A 218 -17.42 7.77 32.70
CA GLN A 218 -17.93 7.32 34.01
C GLN A 218 -18.48 8.49 34.83
N ARG A 219 -19.31 8.13 35.87
CA ARG A 219 -19.68 9.07 36.93
C ARG A 219 -18.39 9.69 37.49
N ARG A 220 -18.38 11.01 37.81
CA ARG A 220 -17.22 11.80 38.26
C ARG A 220 -16.20 12.22 37.17
N ARG A 221 -16.63 12.36 35.92
CA ARG A 221 -15.81 12.92 34.80
C ARG A 221 -14.55 12.12 34.42
N ARG A 222 -14.32 10.95 34.98
CA ARG A 222 -13.22 10.08 34.54
C ARG A 222 -13.58 9.42 33.22
N ARG A 223 -12.63 9.42 32.28
CA ARG A 223 -12.72 8.59 31.08
C ARG A 223 -12.08 7.25 31.36
N THR A 224 -12.71 6.18 30.95
CA THR A 224 -12.13 4.85 30.87
C THR A 224 -12.08 4.43 29.42
N TYR A 225 -11.16 3.56 29.11
CA TYR A 225 -10.91 3.07 27.76
C TYR A 225 -11.08 1.55 27.75
N ALA A 226 -11.65 1.04 26.66
CA ALA A 226 -11.71 -0.40 26.38
C ALA A 226 -11.39 -0.60 24.89
N ILE A 227 -10.84 -1.76 24.55
CA ILE A 227 -10.56 -2.12 23.18
C ILE A 227 -11.84 -2.00 22.37
N ASN A 228 -11.78 -1.31 21.23
CA ASN A 228 -12.90 -1.19 20.31
C ASN A 228 -13.06 -2.50 19.52
N PRO A 229 -14.07 -3.34 19.83
CA PRO A 229 -14.24 -4.63 19.15
C PRO A 229 -14.65 -4.47 17.68
N ARG A 230 -15.22 -3.32 17.33
CA ARG A 230 -15.66 -3.02 15.94
C ARG A 230 -14.50 -2.81 15.00
N THR A 231 -13.30 -2.49 15.50
CA THR A 231 -12.10 -2.38 14.67
C THR A 231 -11.76 -3.72 14.01
N ALA A 232 -11.86 -4.83 14.75
CA ALA A 232 -11.68 -6.17 14.20
C ALA A 232 -12.70 -6.47 13.08
N THR A 233 -13.96 -6.07 13.31
CA THR A 233 -15.03 -6.25 12.33
C THR A 233 -14.82 -5.35 11.09
N ALA A 234 -14.32 -4.13 11.28
CA ALA A 234 -13.99 -3.24 10.18
C ALA A 234 -12.84 -3.79 9.33
N ALA A 235 -11.79 -4.30 9.98
CA ALA A 235 -10.69 -4.98 9.29
C ALA A 235 -11.17 -6.18 8.46
N GLU A 236 -12.04 -7.02 9.02
CA GLU A 236 -12.64 -8.14 8.29
C GLU A 236 -13.49 -7.68 7.09
N THR A 237 -14.26 -6.59 7.27
CA THR A 237 -15.06 -6.02 6.19
C THR A 237 -14.18 -5.53 5.04
N ILE A 238 -13.07 -4.87 5.33
CA ILE A 238 -12.11 -4.40 4.33
C ILE A 238 -11.47 -5.58 3.59
N ARG A 239 -11.03 -6.62 4.32
CA ARG A 239 -10.47 -7.83 3.69
C ARG A 239 -11.46 -8.52 2.77
N ARG A 240 -12.72 -8.65 3.23
CA ARG A 240 -13.79 -9.25 2.41
C ARG A 240 -14.01 -8.43 1.14
N TYR A 241 -14.14 -7.10 1.27
CA TYR A 241 -14.32 -6.22 0.14
C TYR A 241 -13.15 -6.33 -0.87
N ALA A 242 -11.92 -6.29 -0.38
CA ALA A 242 -10.74 -6.46 -1.22
C ALA A 242 -10.75 -7.78 -1.98
N LYS A 243 -11.12 -8.87 -1.32
CA LYS A 243 -11.24 -10.20 -1.94
C LYS A 243 -12.32 -10.25 -3.01
N ASP A 244 -13.53 -9.74 -2.70
CA ASP A 244 -14.67 -9.76 -3.59
C ASP A 244 -14.41 -8.94 -4.88
N HIS A 245 -13.69 -7.83 -4.75
CA HIS A 245 -13.37 -6.93 -5.86
C HIS A 245 -11.94 -7.12 -6.43
N ARG A 246 -11.22 -8.15 -5.98
CA ARG A 246 -9.83 -8.46 -6.41
C ARG A 246 -8.90 -7.24 -6.29
N LEU A 247 -9.03 -6.51 -5.19
CA LEU A 247 -8.14 -5.39 -4.84
C LEU A 247 -6.96 -5.88 -4.02
N LEU A 248 -5.94 -5.04 -3.94
CA LEU A 248 -4.83 -5.24 -3.03
C LEU A 248 -5.28 -4.99 -1.59
N VAL A 249 -4.74 -5.75 -0.66
CA VAL A 249 -4.94 -5.46 0.76
C VAL A 249 -3.67 -5.69 1.57
N TRP A 250 -3.35 -4.73 2.42
CA TRP A 250 -2.39 -4.85 3.50
C TRP A 250 -3.14 -4.88 4.83
N ASP A 251 -3.13 -6.04 5.47
CA ASP A 251 -3.85 -6.23 6.73
C ASP A 251 -3.02 -5.74 7.92
N MET A 252 -2.92 -4.41 8.07
CA MET A 252 -2.20 -3.80 9.19
C MET A 252 -2.73 -4.27 10.53
N TYR A 253 -4.04 -4.51 10.68
CA TYR A 253 -4.62 -5.00 11.91
C TYR A 253 -4.02 -6.34 12.35
N ASP A 254 -3.89 -7.29 11.41
CA ASP A 254 -3.28 -8.59 11.67
C ASP A 254 -1.77 -8.47 11.90
N VAL A 255 -1.10 -7.67 11.05
CA VAL A 255 0.34 -7.40 11.18
C VAL A 255 0.72 -6.96 12.57
N VAL A 256 -0.06 -6.09 13.22
CA VAL A 256 0.24 -5.58 14.56
C VAL A 256 -0.34 -6.43 15.70
N GLY A 257 -0.82 -7.65 15.41
CA GLY A 257 -1.24 -8.63 16.42
C GLY A 257 -2.74 -8.97 16.43
N GLY A 258 -3.51 -8.44 15.48
CA GLY A 258 -4.90 -8.81 15.25
C GLY A 258 -5.82 -8.62 16.45
N LYS A 259 -6.90 -9.40 16.47
CA LYS A 259 -7.95 -9.31 17.51
C LYS A 259 -7.42 -9.50 18.95
N ARG A 260 -6.33 -10.26 19.10
CA ARG A 260 -5.78 -10.56 20.43
C ARG A 260 -4.87 -9.47 20.95
N ARG A 261 -4.02 -8.91 20.08
CA ARG A 261 -2.87 -8.12 20.50
C ARG A 261 -2.74 -6.74 19.87
N ALA A 262 -3.43 -6.44 18.78
CA ALA A 262 -3.22 -5.18 18.05
C ALA A 262 -3.22 -3.94 18.99
N CYS A 263 -4.28 -3.76 19.79
CA CYS A 263 -4.35 -2.61 20.69
C CYS A 263 -3.32 -2.69 21.85
N THR A 264 -3.16 -3.87 22.43
CA THR A 264 -2.26 -4.06 23.59
C THR A 264 -0.79 -3.95 23.21
N ASN A 265 -0.41 -4.39 22.03
CA ASN A 265 0.96 -4.21 21.52
C ASN A 265 1.36 -2.73 21.50
N TRP A 266 0.49 -1.86 21.00
CA TRP A 266 0.75 -0.42 20.96
C TRP A 266 0.88 0.19 22.35
N THR A 267 0.02 -0.22 23.30
CA THR A 267 0.06 0.30 24.68
C THR A 267 1.23 -0.25 25.48
N GLU A 268 1.55 -1.54 25.35
CA GLU A 268 2.69 -2.17 26.03
C GLU A 268 4.04 -1.62 25.51
N ALA A 269 4.09 -1.23 24.25
CA ALA A 269 5.26 -0.55 23.69
C ALA A 269 5.35 0.95 24.01
N ASN A 270 4.37 1.51 24.71
CA ASN A 270 4.25 2.95 24.98
C ASN A 270 4.26 3.83 23.72
N LEU A 271 3.69 3.33 22.61
CA LEU A 271 3.65 4.01 21.32
C LEU A 271 2.31 4.67 21.02
N MET A 272 1.32 4.53 21.90
CA MET A 272 -0.02 5.07 21.73
C MET A 272 -0.16 6.41 22.45
N ARG A 273 -0.86 7.37 21.82
CA ARG A 273 -1.20 8.66 22.43
C ARG A 273 -2.23 8.50 23.53
N PRO A 274 -2.39 9.50 24.45
CA PRO A 274 -3.39 9.45 25.51
C PRO A 274 -4.85 9.38 25.04
N ASP A 275 -5.14 9.64 23.79
CA ASP A 275 -6.47 9.47 23.19
C ASP A 275 -6.81 8.00 22.89
N HIS A 276 -5.82 7.13 22.92
CA HIS A 276 -5.91 5.70 22.65
C HIS A 276 -6.46 5.35 21.24
N VAL A 277 -6.25 6.25 20.28
CA VAL A 277 -6.59 6.08 18.87
C VAL A 277 -5.35 6.32 18.00
N HIS A 278 -4.63 7.39 18.28
CA HIS A 278 -3.45 7.79 17.51
C HIS A 278 -2.16 7.30 18.18
N TYR A 279 -1.07 7.31 17.41
CA TYR A 279 0.25 6.87 17.87
C TYR A 279 1.20 8.04 18.06
N LEU A 280 2.24 7.81 18.82
CA LEU A 280 3.39 8.70 18.91
C LEU A 280 4.16 8.66 17.57
N PRO A 281 5.02 9.66 17.29
CA PRO A 281 5.83 9.65 16.06
C PRO A 281 6.61 8.35 15.86
N GLU A 282 7.14 7.77 16.94
CA GLU A 282 7.89 6.51 16.93
C GLU A 282 7.00 5.29 16.63
N GLY A 283 5.69 5.41 16.83
CA GLY A 283 4.71 4.38 16.52
C GLY A 283 4.26 4.40 15.05
N TYR A 284 4.39 5.55 14.40
CA TYR A 284 4.10 5.70 12.97
C TYR A 284 5.32 5.37 12.11
#